data_f43210bebc70b14c955024362bb48717
#
_entry.id   f43210bebc70b14c955024362bb48717
#
_cell.length_a   1.000
_cell.length_b   1.000
_cell.length_c   1.000
_cell.angle_alpha   90.00
_cell.angle_beta   90.00
_cell.angle_gamma   90.00
#
_symmetry.space_group_name_H-M   'P 1'
#
loop_
_entity.id
_entity.type
_entity.pdbx_description
1 polymer ?
#
loop_
_entity_poly.entity_id
_entity_poly.type
_entity_poly.pdbx_seq_one_letter_code
_entity_poly.pdbx_strand_id
1 'polypeptide(L)'
;MEDSLRVVDHVLKRELPQGPGWYRYNWDGYGERPDGGPFQGWGKGRIWPLLTGERAHYELAAGRDISELIKTYERFATGGQMMPEQVWDETNLPESSQRLGQPTGSAVPLVWAHAEYLKLLRSAVDGKVFDRIETVYERYCTPEGRQKVRNGIEIYSQRRPVGQMAAGKVLRILDDKWFEVRWTVDGWKTYETAQSRNLGSAGFSADINPGVESGTLQWTLHWLEPEAWLGHNVEVQIEAPEQRQ
;
A
#
# COMPACT_ATOMS: atom_id res chain seq x y z
N MET A 1 1.26 2.56 -10.35
CA MET A 1 2.38 2.47 -9.40
C MET A 1 3.32 3.67 -9.50
N GLU A 2 3.72 4.14 -10.68
CA GLU A 2 4.55 5.35 -10.82
C GLU A 2 3.90 6.62 -10.26
N ASP A 3 2.59 6.80 -10.45
CA ASP A 3 1.87 7.93 -9.88
C ASP A 3 1.90 7.92 -8.34
N SER A 4 1.84 6.74 -7.73
CA SER A 4 1.98 6.61 -6.27
C SER A 4 3.38 7.00 -5.80
N LEU A 5 4.43 6.65 -6.56
CA LEU A 5 5.79 7.06 -6.23
C LEU A 5 6.00 8.57 -6.32
N ARG A 6 5.39 9.24 -7.29
CA ARG A 6 5.45 10.72 -7.36
C ARG A 6 4.89 11.36 -6.10
N VAL A 7 3.78 10.82 -5.59
CA VAL A 7 3.19 11.29 -4.32
C VAL A 7 4.13 11.00 -3.15
N VAL A 8 4.68 9.78 -3.06
CA VAL A 8 5.63 9.39 -2.02
C VAL A 8 6.85 10.31 -2.04
N ASP A 9 7.44 10.54 -3.22
CA ASP A 9 8.61 11.39 -3.36
C ASP A 9 8.30 12.85 -3.01
N HIS A 10 7.13 13.35 -3.42
CA HIS A 10 6.74 14.72 -3.08
C HIS A 10 6.57 14.94 -1.58
N VAL A 11 6.09 13.93 -0.87
CA VAL A 11 5.70 14.06 0.54
C VAL A 11 6.79 13.59 1.50
N LEU A 12 7.50 12.50 1.17
CA LEU A 12 8.40 11.80 2.10
C LEU A 12 9.88 11.90 1.74
N LYS A 13 10.23 12.26 0.50
CA LYS A 13 11.62 12.37 0.07
C LYS A 13 12.30 13.63 0.61
N ARG A 14 13.56 13.48 1.00
CA ARG A 14 14.44 14.58 1.40
C ARG A 14 15.80 14.42 0.72
N GLU A 15 16.36 15.53 0.24
CA GLU A 15 17.74 15.55 -0.24
C GLU A 15 18.68 15.91 0.94
N LEU A 16 19.66 15.07 1.16
CA LEU A 16 20.69 15.20 2.18
C LEU A 16 22.07 15.27 1.54
N PRO A 17 23.14 15.68 2.25
CA PRO A 17 24.51 15.68 1.69
C PRO A 17 24.95 14.32 1.13
N GLN A 18 24.42 13.22 1.67
CA GLN A 18 24.68 11.85 1.24
C GLN A 18 23.92 11.49 -0.03
N GLY A 19 22.81 12.15 -0.31
CA GLY A 19 21.86 11.90 -1.38
C GLY A 19 20.43 11.76 -0.85
N PRO A 20 19.50 11.23 -1.67
CA PRO A 20 18.11 11.11 -1.28
C PRO A 20 17.87 10.12 -0.14
N GLY A 21 17.01 10.51 0.78
CA GLY A 21 16.49 9.67 1.85
C GLY A 21 14.99 9.86 2.02
N TRP A 22 14.34 8.98 2.75
CA TRP A 22 12.88 9.01 2.94
C TRP A 22 12.48 8.92 4.41
N TYR A 23 11.39 9.62 4.76
CA TYR A 23 10.66 9.40 6.00
C TYR A 23 9.82 8.13 5.90
N ARG A 24 9.50 7.51 7.03
CA ARG A 24 8.59 6.35 7.07
C ARG A 24 7.17 6.71 6.64
N TYR A 25 6.65 7.80 7.20
CA TYR A 25 5.29 8.31 6.92
C TYR A 25 5.13 9.73 7.48
N ASN A 26 4.06 10.39 7.08
CA ASN A 26 3.72 11.71 7.61
C ASN A 26 3.36 11.64 9.09
N TRP A 27 3.75 12.69 9.81
CA TRP A 27 3.47 12.84 11.23
C TRP A 27 4.07 11.74 12.10
N ASP A 28 5.17 11.16 11.64
CA ASP A 28 5.94 10.22 12.43
C ASP A 28 6.53 10.94 13.67
N GLY A 29 6.11 10.49 14.84
CA GLY A 29 6.54 11.03 16.12
C GLY A 29 7.76 10.32 16.72
N TYR A 30 8.33 9.31 16.02
CA TYR A 30 9.43 8.52 16.53
C TYR A 30 10.79 9.02 16.02
N GLY A 31 11.49 9.75 16.83
CA GLY A 31 12.82 10.30 16.58
C GLY A 31 13.15 11.41 17.57
N GLU A 32 14.32 12.02 17.44
CA GLU A 32 14.74 13.13 18.29
C GLU A 32 13.78 14.31 18.15
N ARG A 33 13.66 15.04 19.25
CA ARG A 33 12.84 16.25 19.32
C ARG A 33 13.38 17.33 18.37
N PRO A 34 12.56 18.31 17.98
CA PRO A 34 13.00 19.41 17.11
C PRO A 34 14.18 20.22 17.66
N ASP A 35 14.33 20.28 18.99
CA ASP A 35 15.45 20.94 19.68
C ASP A 35 16.73 20.07 19.68
N GLY A 36 16.74 18.91 19.09
CA GLY A 36 17.84 17.95 19.06
C GLY A 36 17.96 17.11 20.33
N GLY A 37 17.02 17.24 21.26
CA GLY A 37 16.97 16.42 22.46
C GLY A 37 16.52 14.98 22.13
N PRO A 38 16.87 14.01 23.01
CA PRO A 38 16.55 12.61 22.80
C PRO A 38 15.03 12.35 22.77
N PHE A 39 14.64 11.27 22.07
CA PHE A 39 13.27 10.77 22.11
C PHE A 39 12.86 10.39 23.54
N GLN A 40 11.73 10.90 23.99
CA GLN A 40 11.16 10.65 25.33
C GLN A 40 9.66 10.33 25.23
N GLY A 41 9.29 9.41 24.32
CA GLY A 41 7.90 9.08 24.04
C GLY A 41 7.24 10.02 23.03
N TRP A 42 7.91 11.08 22.60
CA TRP A 42 7.50 11.97 21.52
C TRP A 42 8.74 12.59 20.85
N GLY A 43 8.60 12.99 19.60
CA GLY A 43 9.65 13.60 18.79
C GLY A 43 9.18 13.84 17.37
N LYS A 44 10.12 13.89 16.46
CA LYS A 44 9.87 13.98 15.02
C LYS A 44 10.64 12.85 14.33
N GLY A 45 9.93 12.05 13.54
CA GLY A 45 10.55 11.01 12.71
C GLY A 45 11.58 11.62 11.77
N ARG A 46 12.75 11.02 11.70
CA ARG A 46 13.86 11.45 10.85
C ARG A 46 13.99 10.55 9.64
N ILE A 47 14.94 10.86 8.77
CA ILE A 47 15.22 10.04 7.58
C ILE A 47 15.80 8.70 8.01
N TRP A 48 15.28 7.62 7.41
CA TRP A 48 15.73 6.26 7.64
C TRP A 48 16.59 5.79 6.47
N PRO A 49 17.89 5.60 6.63
CA PRO A 49 18.77 5.10 5.55
C PRO A 49 18.28 3.83 4.87
N LEU A 50 17.69 2.90 5.62
CA LEU A 50 17.16 1.64 5.07
C LEU A 50 16.09 1.88 3.99
N LEU A 51 15.30 2.95 4.06
CA LEU A 51 14.29 3.28 3.05
C LEU A 51 14.90 3.69 1.71
N THR A 52 16.14 4.20 1.72
CA THR A 52 16.92 4.36 0.49
C THR A 52 17.21 3.01 -0.17
N GLY A 53 17.48 1.98 0.63
CA GLY A 53 17.63 0.60 0.15
C GLY A 53 16.34 0.01 -0.39
N GLU A 54 15.22 0.20 0.31
CA GLU A 54 13.90 -0.25 -0.17
C GLU A 54 13.51 0.46 -1.46
N ARG A 55 13.81 1.76 -1.58
CA ARG A 55 13.63 2.49 -2.83
C ARG A 55 14.50 1.91 -3.95
N ALA A 56 15.74 1.55 -3.69
CA ALA A 56 16.61 0.93 -4.67
C ALA A 56 16.06 -0.44 -5.14
N HIS A 57 15.52 -1.26 -4.26
CA HIS A 57 14.85 -2.50 -4.66
C HIS A 57 13.66 -2.25 -5.60
N TYR A 58 12.87 -1.20 -5.33
CA TYR A 58 11.78 -0.83 -6.23
C TYR A 58 12.31 -0.39 -7.61
N GLU A 59 13.35 0.45 -7.65
CA GLU A 59 13.95 0.91 -8.91
C GLU A 59 14.53 -0.27 -9.72
N LEU A 60 15.20 -1.21 -9.04
CA LEU A 60 15.68 -2.45 -9.66
C LEU A 60 14.52 -3.27 -10.25
N ALA A 61 13.44 -3.45 -9.49
CA ALA A 61 12.24 -4.17 -9.95
C ALA A 61 11.60 -3.49 -11.17
N ALA A 62 11.75 -2.17 -11.29
CA ALA A 62 11.29 -1.38 -12.44
C ALA A 62 12.30 -1.35 -13.60
N GLY A 63 13.41 -2.09 -13.51
CA GLY A 63 14.45 -2.17 -14.56
C GLY A 63 15.35 -0.94 -14.65
N ARG A 64 15.43 -0.14 -13.59
CA ARG A 64 16.24 1.09 -13.55
C ARG A 64 17.59 0.85 -12.86
N ASP A 65 18.60 1.66 -13.20
CA ASP A 65 19.90 1.63 -12.52
C ASP A 65 19.78 2.11 -11.07
N ILE A 66 20.41 1.36 -10.15
CA ILE A 66 20.38 1.61 -8.71
C ILE A 66 21.74 1.96 -8.13
N SER A 67 22.76 2.12 -8.96
CA SER A 67 24.14 2.32 -8.53
C SER A 67 24.31 3.53 -7.60
N GLU A 68 23.64 4.65 -7.91
CA GLU A 68 23.70 5.85 -7.05
C GLU A 68 22.91 5.70 -5.76
N LEU A 69 21.83 4.93 -5.74
CA LEU A 69 21.10 4.65 -4.51
C LEU A 69 21.91 3.75 -3.57
N ILE A 70 22.64 2.77 -4.10
CA ILE A 70 23.58 1.95 -3.30
C ILE A 70 24.65 2.85 -2.69
N LYS A 71 25.32 3.69 -3.48
CA LYS A 71 26.33 4.63 -2.96
C LYS A 71 25.75 5.62 -1.94
N THR A 72 24.52 6.07 -2.15
CA THR A 72 23.83 6.93 -1.20
C THR A 72 23.61 6.20 0.12
N TYR A 73 23.17 4.95 0.06
CA TYR A 73 22.97 4.13 1.25
C TYR A 73 24.28 3.93 2.02
N GLU A 74 25.38 3.62 1.30
CA GLU A 74 26.73 3.49 1.89
C GLU A 74 27.22 4.78 2.55
N ARG A 75 26.93 5.95 1.96
CA ARG A 75 27.32 7.25 2.52
C ARG A 75 26.59 7.60 3.82
N PHE A 76 25.49 6.94 4.16
CA PHE A 76 24.87 7.08 5.46
C PHE A 76 25.57 6.31 6.58
N ALA A 77 26.46 5.37 6.26
CA ALA A 77 27.23 4.63 7.25
C ALA A 77 28.17 5.57 8.01
N THR A 78 28.40 5.28 9.28
CA THR A 78 29.42 5.95 10.08
C THR A 78 30.82 5.67 9.55
N GLY A 79 31.84 6.40 10.07
CA GLY A 79 33.24 6.08 9.77
C GLY A 79 33.67 4.67 10.18
N GLY A 80 32.93 4.02 11.08
CA GLY A 80 33.10 2.62 11.45
C GLY A 80 32.28 1.63 10.61
N GLN A 81 31.72 2.07 9.47
CA GLN A 81 30.89 1.27 8.56
C GLN A 81 29.58 0.76 9.20
N MET A 82 29.06 1.46 10.21
CA MET A 82 27.81 1.09 10.88
C MET A 82 26.65 1.87 10.31
N MET A 83 25.60 1.16 9.90
CA MET A 83 24.36 1.76 9.38
C MET A 83 23.49 2.25 10.52
N PRO A 84 23.13 3.54 10.56
CA PRO A 84 22.24 4.08 11.59
C PRO A 84 20.77 3.78 11.28
N GLU A 85 19.97 3.81 12.33
CA GLU A 85 18.51 3.78 12.20
C GLU A 85 17.99 5.05 11.56
N GLN A 86 18.38 6.20 12.11
CA GLN A 86 17.94 7.51 11.64
C GLN A 86 19.12 8.48 11.49
N VAL A 87 18.97 9.41 10.56
CA VAL A 87 19.92 10.51 10.35
C VAL A 87 19.19 11.84 10.49
N TRP A 88 19.92 12.84 11.00
CA TRP A 88 19.39 14.19 11.19
C TRP A 88 19.15 14.87 9.85
N ASP A 89 17.95 15.41 9.64
CA ASP A 89 17.47 15.94 8.36
C ASP A 89 17.24 17.45 8.35
N GLU A 90 17.63 18.13 9.42
CA GLU A 90 17.51 19.57 9.58
C GLU A 90 18.89 20.24 9.74
N THR A 91 18.88 21.55 9.83
CA THR A 91 20.10 22.34 10.03
C THR A 91 20.87 21.89 11.29
N ASN A 92 22.17 22.06 11.24
CA ASN A 92 23.04 21.77 12.39
C ASN A 92 22.58 22.54 13.62
N LEU A 93 22.46 21.85 14.74
CA LEU A 93 22.15 22.48 16.02
C LEU A 93 23.44 22.71 16.82
N PRO A 94 23.89 23.98 17.04
CA PRO A 94 25.16 24.26 17.71
C PRO A 94 25.25 23.71 19.15
N GLU A 95 24.12 23.71 19.85
CA GLU A 95 24.03 23.30 21.25
C GLU A 95 23.77 21.79 21.44
N SER A 96 23.68 21.02 20.35
CA SER A 96 23.53 19.58 20.38
C SER A 96 24.54 18.89 19.46
N SER A 97 24.57 17.55 19.47
CA SER A 97 25.40 16.76 18.56
C SER A 97 24.79 16.62 17.17
N GLN A 98 23.56 17.11 16.94
CA GLN A 98 22.83 16.88 15.69
C GLN A 98 23.45 17.67 14.53
N ARG A 99 23.80 16.93 13.47
CA ARG A 99 24.39 17.48 12.24
C ARG A 99 23.68 16.90 11.03
N LEU A 100 23.36 17.74 10.06
CA LEU A 100 22.65 17.34 8.83
C LEU A 100 23.31 16.13 8.16
N GLY A 101 22.53 15.09 7.93
CA GLY A 101 22.95 13.82 7.31
C GLY A 101 23.77 12.89 8.23
N GLN A 102 24.03 13.27 9.50
CA GLN A 102 24.73 12.42 10.44
C GLN A 102 23.76 11.60 11.30
N PRO A 103 24.20 10.45 11.81
CA PRO A 103 23.39 9.64 12.73
C PRO A 103 22.85 10.46 13.89
N THR A 104 21.60 10.20 14.28
CA THR A 104 20.98 10.75 15.49
C THR A 104 21.37 9.93 16.72
N GLY A 105 20.67 10.13 17.85
CA GLY A 105 20.81 9.30 19.05
C GLY A 105 20.10 7.94 18.96
N SER A 106 19.52 7.61 17.81
CA SER A 106 18.89 6.32 17.53
C SER A 106 19.90 5.17 17.41
N ALA A 107 19.44 3.94 17.18
CA ALA A 107 20.32 2.77 17.12
C ALA A 107 21.41 2.88 16.06
N VAL A 108 22.66 2.67 16.45
CA VAL A 108 23.85 2.55 15.60
C VAL A 108 24.73 1.43 16.15
N PRO A 109 24.86 0.27 15.48
CA PRO A 109 24.22 -0.11 14.23
C PRO A 109 22.74 -0.48 14.38
N LEU A 110 21.96 -0.27 13.32
CA LEU A 110 20.67 -0.92 13.17
C LEU A 110 20.86 -2.22 12.37
N VAL A 111 20.62 -3.36 12.99
CA VAL A 111 20.76 -4.70 12.33
C VAL A 111 19.88 -4.83 11.10
N TRP A 112 18.66 -4.33 11.16
CA TRP A 112 17.75 -4.30 10.01
C TRP A 112 18.34 -3.54 8.81
N ALA A 113 18.91 -2.37 9.02
CA ALA A 113 19.56 -1.62 7.94
C ALA A 113 20.71 -2.40 7.29
N HIS A 114 21.53 -3.08 8.09
CA HIS A 114 22.59 -3.95 7.54
C HIS A 114 22.02 -5.14 6.76
N ALA A 115 20.97 -5.79 7.24
CA ALA A 115 20.33 -6.89 6.53
C ALA A 115 19.74 -6.43 5.18
N GLU A 116 19.07 -5.29 5.15
CA GLU A 116 18.54 -4.70 3.91
C GLU A 116 19.66 -4.31 2.93
N TYR A 117 20.79 -3.80 3.44
CA TYR A 117 21.94 -3.50 2.59
C TYR A 117 22.53 -4.76 1.93
N LEU A 118 22.73 -5.85 2.70
CA LEU A 118 23.20 -7.11 2.13
C LEU A 118 22.23 -7.68 1.09
N LYS A 119 20.95 -7.60 1.39
CA LYS A 119 19.89 -8.01 0.46
C LYS A 119 19.90 -7.18 -0.83
N LEU A 120 20.13 -5.86 -0.71
CA LEU A 120 20.25 -4.96 -1.84
C LEU A 120 21.45 -5.28 -2.72
N LEU A 121 22.64 -5.50 -2.13
CA LEU A 121 23.84 -5.89 -2.87
C LEU A 121 23.61 -7.21 -3.62
N ARG A 122 23.01 -8.20 -2.95
CA ARG A 122 22.66 -9.45 -3.61
C ARG A 122 21.69 -9.25 -4.76
N SER A 123 20.68 -8.42 -4.58
CA SER A 123 19.69 -8.08 -5.61
C SER A 123 20.35 -7.40 -6.81
N ALA A 124 21.32 -6.50 -6.57
CA ALA A 124 22.07 -5.83 -7.63
C ALA A 124 22.91 -6.82 -8.45
N VAL A 125 23.59 -7.78 -7.80
CA VAL A 125 24.37 -8.84 -8.47
C VAL A 125 23.47 -9.76 -9.30
N ASP A 126 22.30 -10.15 -8.74
CA ASP A 126 21.36 -11.06 -9.40
C ASP A 126 20.54 -10.35 -10.50
N GLY A 127 20.56 -9.02 -10.56
CA GLY A 127 19.73 -8.22 -11.47
C GLY A 127 18.22 -8.31 -11.19
N LYS A 128 17.85 -8.79 -10.03
CA LYS A 128 16.46 -8.94 -9.56
C LYS A 128 16.38 -8.88 -8.04
N VAL A 129 15.23 -8.47 -7.53
CA VAL A 129 14.99 -8.41 -6.07
C VAL A 129 15.19 -9.82 -5.46
N PHE A 130 16.15 -9.95 -4.54
CA PHE A 130 16.60 -11.22 -3.98
C PHE A 130 15.48 -12.00 -3.25
N ASP A 131 14.69 -11.32 -2.45
CA ASP A 131 13.61 -11.91 -1.65
C ASP A 131 12.24 -11.85 -2.36
N ARG A 132 12.22 -11.68 -3.69
CA ARG A 132 11.01 -11.72 -4.48
C ARG A 132 10.33 -13.09 -4.33
N ILE A 133 9.08 -13.08 -3.87
CA ILE A 133 8.27 -14.30 -3.81
C ILE A 133 7.82 -14.64 -5.23
N GLU A 134 8.45 -15.64 -5.86
CA GLU A 134 8.29 -15.94 -7.27
C GLU A 134 6.84 -16.24 -7.66
N THR A 135 6.12 -17.03 -6.85
CA THR A 135 4.71 -17.35 -7.09
C THR A 135 3.79 -16.12 -7.06
N VAL A 136 4.12 -15.12 -6.23
CA VAL A 136 3.40 -13.83 -6.17
C VAL A 136 3.74 -13.00 -7.40
N TYR A 137 5.01 -12.94 -7.77
CA TYR A 137 5.46 -12.24 -8.97
C TYR A 137 4.81 -12.81 -10.23
N GLU A 138 4.86 -14.12 -10.42
CA GLU A 138 4.23 -14.82 -11.55
C GLU A 138 2.72 -14.51 -11.61
N ARG A 139 2.05 -14.50 -10.46
CA ARG A 139 0.60 -14.25 -10.40
C ARG A 139 0.20 -12.82 -10.75
N TYR A 140 0.96 -11.83 -10.29
CA TYR A 140 0.55 -10.42 -10.36
C TYR A 140 1.37 -9.56 -11.32
N CYS A 141 2.56 -10.00 -11.71
CA CYS A 141 3.48 -9.18 -12.50
C CYS A 141 3.66 -9.69 -13.93
N THR A 142 3.43 -10.99 -14.21
CA THR A 142 3.50 -11.50 -15.59
C THR A 142 2.16 -11.28 -16.33
N PRO A 143 2.19 -11.13 -17.67
CA PRO A 143 0.97 -11.02 -18.48
C PRO A 143 0.03 -12.21 -18.28
N GLU A 144 0.57 -13.43 -18.27
CA GLU A 144 -0.16 -14.69 -18.11
C GLU A 144 -0.80 -14.81 -16.73
N GLY A 145 -0.07 -14.41 -15.68
CA GLY A 145 -0.56 -14.39 -14.31
C GLY A 145 -1.69 -13.38 -14.14
N ARG A 146 -1.53 -12.17 -14.69
CA ARG A 146 -2.57 -11.12 -14.65
C ARG A 146 -3.85 -11.51 -15.37
N GLN A 147 -3.76 -12.29 -16.47
CA GLN A 147 -4.93 -12.82 -17.14
C GLN A 147 -5.70 -13.82 -16.26
N LYS A 148 -5.00 -14.65 -15.48
CA LYS A 148 -5.61 -15.59 -14.54
C LYS A 148 -6.27 -14.92 -13.33
N VAL A 149 -5.77 -13.75 -12.95
CA VAL A 149 -6.32 -12.90 -11.85
C VAL A 149 -7.43 -11.98 -12.37
N ARG A 150 -7.93 -12.14 -13.56
CA ARG A 150 -9.15 -11.44 -14.01
C ARG A 150 -10.27 -11.78 -13.03
N ASN A 151 -10.48 -10.83 -12.15
CA ASN A 151 -11.41 -10.92 -11.05
C ASN A 151 -12.82 -11.12 -11.61
N GLY A 152 -13.33 -12.33 -11.51
CA GLY A 152 -14.76 -12.58 -11.63
C GLY A 152 -15.56 -11.92 -10.51
N ILE A 153 -14.93 -11.08 -9.69
CA ILE A 153 -15.54 -10.42 -8.53
C ILE A 153 -15.26 -8.93 -8.61
N GLU A 154 -16.30 -8.11 -8.51
CA GLU A 154 -16.23 -6.69 -8.20
C GLU A 154 -16.58 -6.49 -6.74
N ILE A 155 -15.85 -5.63 -6.01
CA ILE A 155 -16.02 -5.45 -4.56
C ILE A 155 -16.61 -4.08 -4.28
N TYR A 156 -17.75 -4.06 -3.61
CA TYR A 156 -18.40 -2.87 -3.09
C TYR A 156 -18.28 -2.80 -1.57
N SER A 157 -18.01 -1.60 -1.07
CA SER A 157 -18.25 -1.24 0.33
C SER A 157 -18.70 0.23 0.40
N GLN A 158 -19.23 0.68 1.52
CA GLN A 158 -19.61 2.10 1.69
C GLN A 158 -18.41 3.04 1.50
N ARG A 159 -17.19 2.58 1.80
CA ARG A 159 -15.94 3.34 1.61
C ARG A 159 -15.40 3.26 0.17
N ARG A 160 -15.86 2.30 -0.60
CA ARG A 160 -15.49 2.07 -2.00
C ARG A 160 -16.75 1.77 -2.81
N PRO A 161 -17.56 2.78 -3.15
CA PRO A 161 -18.74 2.58 -3.97
C PRO A 161 -18.35 2.16 -5.39
N VAL A 162 -19.16 1.29 -5.99
CA VAL A 162 -19.02 0.83 -7.37
C VAL A 162 -20.26 1.25 -8.13
N GLY A 163 -20.11 2.04 -9.17
CA GLY A 163 -21.20 2.48 -10.06
C GLY A 163 -21.28 1.68 -11.35
N GLN A 164 -20.23 0.93 -11.70
CA GLN A 164 -20.15 0.14 -12.94
C GLN A 164 -19.42 -1.17 -12.72
N MET A 165 -19.83 -2.23 -13.40
CA MET A 165 -19.14 -3.51 -13.41
C MET A 165 -19.26 -4.19 -14.77
N ALA A 166 -18.26 -4.99 -15.15
CA ALA A 166 -18.33 -5.79 -16.37
C ALA A 166 -19.30 -6.98 -16.19
N ALA A 167 -20.01 -7.34 -17.27
CA ALA A 167 -20.84 -8.53 -17.31
C ALA A 167 -20.05 -9.80 -16.94
N GLY A 168 -20.74 -10.77 -16.38
CA GLY A 168 -20.15 -12.04 -15.92
C GLY A 168 -19.37 -11.95 -14.61
N LYS A 169 -19.26 -10.78 -13.98
CA LYS A 169 -18.70 -10.62 -12.63
C LYS A 169 -19.76 -10.86 -11.56
N VAL A 170 -19.28 -11.33 -10.42
CA VAL A 170 -20.02 -11.36 -9.15
C VAL A 170 -19.76 -10.03 -8.42
N LEU A 171 -20.80 -9.37 -7.93
CA LEU A 171 -20.65 -8.23 -7.03
C LEU A 171 -20.57 -8.75 -5.59
N ARG A 172 -19.43 -8.54 -4.93
CA ARG A 172 -19.26 -8.82 -3.51
C ARG A 172 -19.47 -7.55 -2.70
N ILE A 173 -20.46 -7.56 -1.84
CA ILE A 173 -20.75 -6.48 -0.91
C ILE A 173 -20.09 -6.79 0.43
N LEU A 174 -19.35 -5.81 0.97
CA LEU A 174 -18.70 -5.87 2.28
C LEU A 174 -19.33 -4.86 3.22
N ASP A 175 -19.62 -5.28 4.45
CA ASP A 175 -20.08 -4.41 5.54
C ASP A 175 -19.48 -4.90 6.87
N ASP A 176 -19.40 -4.03 7.87
CA ASP A 176 -18.94 -4.36 9.22
C ASP A 176 -20.05 -5.00 10.09
N LYS A 177 -21.30 -4.96 9.64
CA LYS A 177 -22.46 -5.52 10.30
C LYS A 177 -23.01 -6.71 9.56
N TRP A 178 -23.68 -7.60 10.29
CA TRP A 178 -24.40 -8.73 9.70
C TRP A 178 -25.61 -8.22 8.91
N PHE A 179 -25.75 -8.67 7.64
CA PHE A 179 -26.78 -8.17 6.73
C PHE A 179 -27.33 -9.23 5.78
N GLU A 180 -28.49 -8.90 5.23
CA GLU A 180 -29.07 -9.50 4.03
C GLU A 180 -29.08 -8.44 2.93
N VAL A 181 -28.71 -8.81 1.70
CA VAL A 181 -28.87 -7.96 0.54
C VAL A 181 -30.07 -8.43 -0.29
N ARG A 182 -30.95 -7.49 -0.67
CA ARG A 182 -32.01 -7.71 -1.67
C ARG A 182 -31.61 -7.00 -2.94
N TRP A 183 -31.76 -7.68 -4.07
CA TRP A 183 -31.29 -7.16 -5.34
C TRP A 183 -32.20 -7.57 -6.50
N THR A 184 -32.16 -6.78 -7.57
CA THR A 184 -32.95 -6.97 -8.79
C THR A 184 -32.17 -6.50 -10.02
N VAL A 185 -32.53 -7.04 -11.18
CA VAL A 185 -32.03 -6.58 -12.50
C VAL A 185 -33.19 -6.12 -13.42
N ASP A 186 -34.42 -6.13 -12.94
CA ASP A 186 -35.64 -5.86 -13.71
C ASP A 186 -36.49 -4.69 -13.15
N GLY A 187 -35.88 -3.84 -12.32
CA GLY A 187 -36.54 -2.68 -11.73
C GLY A 187 -37.55 -3.05 -10.64
N TRP A 188 -37.22 -4.02 -9.80
CA TRP A 188 -37.99 -4.50 -8.66
C TRP A 188 -39.31 -5.20 -9.02
N LYS A 189 -39.45 -5.68 -10.25
CA LYS A 189 -40.57 -6.58 -10.59
C LYS A 189 -40.42 -7.93 -9.92
N THR A 190 -39.17 -8.41 -9.89
CA THR A 190 -38.72 -9.55 -9.10
C THR A 190 -37.48 -9.17 -8.29
N TYR A 191 -37.19 -9.89 -7.23
CA TYR A 191 -35.97 -9.70 -6.46
C TYR A 191 -35.44 -11.02 -5.92
N GLU A 192 -34.14 -11.05 -5.72
CA GLU A 192 -33.44 -12.13 -5.02
C GLU A 192 -32.84 -11.62 -3.70
N THR A 193 -32.50 -12.55 -2.82
CA THR A 193 -31.94 -12.27 -1.52
C THR A 193 -30.71 -13.12 -1.28
N ALA A 194 -29.63 -12.50 -0.74
CA ALA A 194 -28.44 -13.20 -0.31
C ALA A 194 -28.05 -12.79 1.10
N GLN A 195 -27.88 -13.75 2.01
CA GLN A 195 -27.44 -13.50 3.36
C GLN A 195 -25.91 -13.38 3.42
N SER A 196 -25.41 -12.43 4.20
CA SER A 196 -23.97 -12.27 4.40
C SER A 196 -23.38 -13.39 5.27
N ARG A 197 -22.12 -13.70 5.00
CA ARG A 197 -21.28 -14.62 5.77
C ARG A 197 -20.23 -13.85 6.55
N ASN A 198 -19.89 -14.33 7.73
CA ASN A 198 -18.85 -13.75 8.57
C ASN A 198 -17.45 -14.06 7.99
N LEU A 199 -16.61 -13.04 7.85
CA LEU A 199 -15.21 -13.12 7.41
C LEU A 199 -14.22 -12.88 8.57
N GLY A 200 -14.65 -13.01 9.81
CA GLY A 200 -13.84 -12.70 10.99
C GLY A 200 -13.57 -11.20 11.12
N SER A 201 -12.32 -10.82 11.32
CA SER A 201 -11.92 -9.41 11.45
C SER A 201 -12.19 -8.54 10.21
N ALA A 202 -12.51 -9.14 9.07
CA ALA A 202 -12.87 -8.43 7.83
C ALA A 202 -14.36 -8.09 7.70
N GLY A 203 -15.17 -8.37 8.75
CA GLY A 203 -16.60 -8.09 8.77
C GLY A 203 -17.44 -9.16 8.07
N PHE A 204 -18.41 -8.75 7.28
CA PHE A 204 -19.37 -9.63 6.61
C PHE A 204 -19.37 -9.41 5.10
N SER A 205 -19.68 -10.45 4.32
CA SER A 205 -19.81 -10.35 2.85
C SER A 205 -20.99 -11.13 2.32
N ALA A 206 -21.64 -10.60 1.30
CA ALA A 206 -22.60 -11.31 0.45
C ALA A 206 -22.21 -11.14 -1.02
N ASP A 207 -22.46 -12.18 -1.82
CA ASP A 207 -22.16 -12.22 -3.24
C ASP A 207 -23.46 -12.16 -4.03
N ILE A 208 -23.53 -11.24 -5.01
CA ILE A 208 -24.61 -11.12 -5.98
C ILE A 208 -24.07 -11.57 -7.34
N ASN A 209 -24.76 -12.51 -7.99
CA ASN A 209 -24.49 -12.88 -9.37
C ASN A 209 -25.65 -12.43 -10.27
N PRO A 210 -25.55 -11.28 -10.96
CA PRO A 210 -26.66 -10.75 -11.75
C PRO A 210 -27.07 -11.63 -12.94
N GLY A 211 -26.13 -12.40 -13.51
CA GLY A 211 -26.40 -13.31 -14.62
C GLY A 211 -26.86 -12.66 -15.91
N VAL A 212 -26.64 -11.34 -16.08
CA VAL A 212 -27.05 -10.59 -17.27
C VAL A 212 -25.85 -10.02 -18.02
N GLU A 213 -25.99 -9.86 -19.34
CA GLU A 213 -24.95 -9.32 -20.23
C GLU A 213 -24.84 -7.78 -20.17
N SER A 214 -25.93 -7.10 -19.80
CA SER A 214 -26.00 -5.66 -19.64
C SER A 214 -27.25 -5.26 -18.87
N GLY A 215 -27.28 -4.06 -18.33
CA GLY A 215 -28.44 -3.50 -17.60
C GLY A 215 -28.06 -2.84 -16.31
N THR A 216 -29.06 -2.60 -15.47
CA THR A 216 -28.88 -1.97 -14.17
C THR A 216 -29.17 -2.99 -13.06
N LEU A 217 -28.17 -3.31 -12.26
CA LEU A 217 -28.33 -4.01 -11.00
C LEU A 217 -28.72 -2.98 -9.93
N GLN A 218 -29.85 -3.21 -9.25
CA GLN A 218 -30.28 -2.42 -8.10
C GLN A 218 -30.27 -3.31 -6.87
N TRP A 219 -29.82 -2.77 -5.74
CA TRP A 219 -29.81 -3.54 -4.50
C TRP A 219 -29.94 -2.62 -3.28
N THR A 220 -30.36 -3.19 -2.13
CA THR A 220 -30.41 -2.52 -0.84
C THR A 220 -29.98 -3.49 0.25
N LEU A 221 -29.59 -2.96 1.42
CA LEU A 221 -29.18 -3.76 2.58
C LEU A 221 -30.27 -3.73 3.64
N HIS A 222 -30.43 -4.87 4.30
CA HIS A 222 -31.14 -5.05 5.54
C HIS A 222 -30.13 -5.56 6.58
N TRP A 223 -29.70 -4.71 7.51
CA TRP A 223 -28.88 -5.12 8.64
C TRP A 223 -29.76 -5.89 9.64
N LEU A 224 -29.24 -6.99 10.14
CA LEU A 224 -29.99 -7.90 11.00
C LEU A 224 -29.75 -7.63 12.49
N GLU A 225 -28.63 -6.93 12.80
CA GLU A 225 -28.30 -6.58 14.19
C GLU A 225 -27.44 -5.29 14.25
N PRO A 226 -27.98 -4.13 14.76
CA PRO A 226 -29.39 -3.88 15.02
C PRO A 226 -30.21 -3.87 13.72
N GLU A 227 -31.47 -4.28 13.79
CA GLU A 227 -32.33 -4.34 12.61
C GLU A 227 -32.56 -2.96 12.01
N ALA A 228 -32.14 -2.78 10.75
CA ALA A 228 -32.30 -1.54 10.02
C ALA A 228 -32.16 -1.76 8.52
N TRP A 229 -32.78 -0.88 7.73
CA TRP A 229 -32.60 -0.83 6.28
C TRP A 229 -31.66 0.29 5.88
N LEU A 230 -30.95 0.11 4.74
CA LEU A 230 -30.11 1.15 4.13
C LEU A 230 -30.90 2.41 3.74
N GLY A 231 -32.23 2.26 3.51
CA GLY A 231 -33.14 3.37 3.24
C GLY A 231 -33.12 3.89 1.81
N HIS A 232 -32.28 3.35 0.94
CA HIS A 232 -32.22 3.67 -0.49
C HIS A 232 -31.70 2.47 -1.28
N ASN A 233 -31.88 2.53 -2.60
CA ASN A 233 -31.29 1.55 -3.51
C ASN A 233 -29.95 2.06 -4.01
N VAL A 234 -28.98 1.15 -4.12
CA VAL A 234 -27.72 1.37 -4.82
C VAL A 234 -27.86 0.82 -6.23
N GLU A 235 -27.37 1.58 -7.21
CA GLU A 235 -27.40 1.19 -8.62
C GLU A 235 -25.99 0.92 -9.14
N VAL A 236 -25.85 -0.16 -9.91
CA VAL A 236 -24.59 -0.54 -10.58
C VAL A 236 -24.90 -0.84 -12.04
N GLN A 237 -24.27 -0.14 -12.96
CA GLN A 237 -24.40 -0.41 -14.38
C GLN A 237 -23.58 -1.64 -14.76
N ILE A 238 -24.20 -2.60 -15.45
CA ILE A 238 -23.53 -3.78 -16.00
C ILE A 238 -23.23 -3.52 -17.47
N GLU A 239 -21.97 -3.56 -17.82
CA GLU A 239 -21.50 -3.31 -19.19
C GLU A 239 -21.00 -4.59 -19.82
N ALA A 240 -21.33 -4.79 -21.10
CA ALA A 240 -20.79 -5.89 -21.87
C ALA A 240 -19.24 -5.82 -21.86
N PRO A 241 -18.53 -6.95 -21.80
CA PRO A 241 -17.08 -6.94 -21.82
C PRO A 241 -16.59 -6.23 -23.10
N GLU A 242 -15.70 -5.22 -22.94
CA GLU A 242 -15.05 -4.59 -24.09
C GLU A 242 -14.43 -5.67 -24.98
N GLN A 243 -14.87 -5.76 -26.23
CA GLN A 243 -14.16 -6.53 -27.24
C GLN A 243 -12.83 -5.82 -27.52
N ARG A 244 -11.77 -6.24 -26.83
CA ARG A 244 -10.42 -5.77 -27.17
C ARG A 244 -10.05 -6.38 -28.53
N GLN A 245 -10.01 -5.50 -29.54
CA GLN A 245 -9.35 -5.77 -30.81
C GLN A 245 -7.84 -5.98 -30.63
#